data_ace0fa87bdb7dc2b820c950b7e380424
#
_entry.id   ace0fa87bdb7dc2b820c950b7e380424
#
_cell.length_a   1.000
_cell.length_b   1.000
_cell.length_c   1.000
_cell.angle_alpha   90.00
_cell.angle_beta   90.00
_cell.angle_gamma   90.00
#
_symmetry.space_group_name_H-M   'P 1'
#
loop_
_entity.id
_entity.type
_entity.pdbx_description
1 polymer ?
#
loop_
_entity_poly.entity_id
_entity_poly.type
_entity_poly.pdbx_seq_one_letter_code
_entity_poly.pdbx_strand_id
1 'polypeptide(L)'
;MALAGGKLATLGYTAEAVVWPDQPKYRGKGMRIRALGYLGGLALVPAIWVALGRQGRYPIAADLAMTMPLLIDAAGNSLGIYDEARLDDLVHGVNTAVLASLFGAVISARVSRPVAAGTVVVFGICGELAFDALEYVAERLGFEGLGLSARDTIADVGAASIGALVAGVVTAIRWQPPTTAPLVEAVDT
;
A
#
# COMPACT_ATOMS: atom_id res chain seq x y z
N MET A 1 -12.75 8.62 -14.06
CA MET A 1 -12.27 7.68 -15.07
C MET A 1 -10.97 6.97 -14.65
N ALA A 2 -9.92 7.68 -14.20
CA ALA A 2 -8.63 7.07 -13.83
C ALA A 2 -8.73 5.95 -12.77
N LEU A 3 -9.48 6.14 -11.68
CA LEU A 3 -9.65 5.12 -10.64
C LEU A 3 -10.28 3.83 -11.16
N ALA A 4 -11.38 3.94 -11.91
CA ALA A 4 -12.05 2.77 -12.47
C ALA A 4 -11.14 2.04 -13.47
N GLY A 5 -10.43 2.77 -14.32
CA GLY A 5 -9.46 2.21 -15.25
C GLY A 5 -8.32 1.49 -14.52
N GLY A 6 -7.75 2.09 -13.47
CA GLY A 6 -6.71 1.47 -12.66
C GLY A 6 -7.19 0.16 -12.00
N LYS A 7 -8.36 0.18 -11.36
CA LYS A 7 -8.94 -1.03 -10.75
C LYS A 7 -9.21 -2.13 -11.78
N LEU A 8 -9.80 -1.79 -12.92
CA LEU A 8 -10.09 -2.77 -13.98
C LEU A 8 -8.80 -3.36 -14.56
N ALA A 9 -7.77 -2.56 -14.76
CA ALA A 9 -6.48 -3.05 -15.24
C ALA A 9 -5.82 -3.99 -14.21
N THR A 10 -5.80 -3.61 -12.93
CA THR A 10 -5.30 -4.49 -11.85
C THR A 10 -6.06 -5.81 -11.82
N LEU A 11 -7.39 -5.76 -11.88
CA LEU A 11 -8.23 -6.97 -11.92
C LEU A 11 -7.95 -7.81 -13.18
N GLY A 12 -7.70 -7.19 -14.33
CA GLY A 12 -7.35 -7.89 -15.56
C GLY A 12 -6.05 -8.68 -15.44
N TYR A 13 -4.98 -8.05 -14.96
CA TYR A 13 -3.69 -8.72 -14.69
C TYR A 13 -3.84 -9.81 -13.63
N THR A 14 -4.59 -9.53 -12.56
CA THR A 14 -4.86 -10.51 -11.50
C THR A 14 -5.59 -11.73 -12.04
N ALA A 15 -6.65 -11.52 -12.84
CA ALA A 15 -7.43 -12.60 -13.44
C ALA A 15 -6.58 -13.44 -14.39
N GLU A 16 -5.75 -12.81 -15.23
CA GLU A 16 -4.82 -13.51 -16.11
C GLU A 16 -3.90 -14.43 -15.31
N ALA A 17 -3.28 -13.90 -14.24
CA ALA A 17 -2.35 -14.66 -13.42
C ALA A 17 -3.00 -15.84 -12.67
N VAL A 18 -4.27 -15.69 -12.26
CA VAL A 18 -5.03 -16.77 -11.59
C VAL A 18 -5.51 -17.83 -12.56
N VAL A 19 -5.97 -17.41 -13.74
CA VAL A 19 -6.53 -18.33 -14.75
C VAL A 19 -5.42 -19.12 -15.47
N TRP A 20 -4.28 -18.48 -15.71
CA TRP A 20 -3.14 -19.09 -16.40
C TRP A 20 -1.84 -19.05 -15.58
N PRO A 21 -1.81 -19.63 -14.37
CA PRO A 21 -0.68 -19.52 -13.43
C PRO A 21 0.60 -20.20 -13.94
N ASP A 22 0.47 -21.17 -14.84
CA ASP A 22 1.59 -21.95 -15.39
C ASP A 22 2.34 -21.27 -16.53
N GLN A 23 1.91 -20.06 -16.94
CA GLN A 23 2.66 -19.29 -17.94
C GLN A 23 4.09 -19.01 -17.44
N PRO A 24 5.10 -19.07 -18.33
CA PRO A 24 6.51 -18.88 -17.95
C PRO A 24 6.76 -17.58 -17.15
N LYS A 25 6.05 -16.51 -17.51
CA LYS A 25 6.15 -15.20 -16.87
C LYS A 25 5.67 -15.16 -15.41
N TYR A 26 4.88 -16.16 -14.97
CA TYR A 26 4.32 -16.23 -13.62
C TYR A 26 5.00 -17.27 -12.72
N ARG A 27 5.86 -18.12 -13.31
CA ARG A 27 6.54 -19.15 -12.54
C ARG A 27 7.43 -18.55 -11.45
N GLY A 28 7.31 -19.05 -10.23
CA GLY A 28 8.12 -18.61 -9.11
C GLY A 28 7.80 -17.20 -8.59
N LYS A 29 6.62 -16.62 -8.93
CA LYS A 29 6.24 -15.27 -8.50
C LYS A 29 5.09 -15.24 -7.48
N GLY A 30 4.65 -16.38 -6.96
CA GLY A 30 3.60 -16.43 -5.94
C GLY A 30 2.27 -15.78 -6.35
N MET A 31 1.94 -15.74 -7.65
CA MET A 31 0.83 -14.92 -8.19
C MET A 31 -0.53 -15.20 -7.56
N ARG A 32 -0.77 -16.42 -7.05
CA ARG A 32 -2.05 -16.74 -6.38
C ARG A 32 -2.22 -16.01 -5.07
N ILE A 33 -1.15 -15.94 -4.26
CA ILE A 33 -1.21 -15.20 -2.99
C ILE A 33 -1.18 -13.69 -3.24
N ARG A 34 -0.41 -13.20 -4.21
CA ARG A 34 -0.40 -11.80 -4.63
C ARG A 34 -1.79 -11.36 -5.12
N ALA A 35 -2.52 -12.22 -5.83
CA ALA A 35 -3.89 -11.95 -6.27
C ALA A 35 -4.84 -11.65 -5.09
N LEU A 36 -4.72 -12.40 -3.98
CA LEU A 36 -5.49 -12.10 -2.76
C LEU A 36 -5.11 -10.74 -2.17
N GLY A 37 -3.82 -10.40 -2.17
CA GLY A 37 -3.34 -9.08 -1.75
C GLY A 37 -3.90 -7.95 -2.62
N TYR A 38 -3.90 -8.11 -3.95
CA TYR A 38 -4.48 -7.12 -4.86
C TYR A 38 -5.98 -6.93 -4.63
N LEU A 39 -6.75 -8.03 -4.52
CA LEU A 39 -8.19 -7.96 -4.25
C LEU A 39 -8.49 -7.29 -2.91
N GLY A 40 -7.76 -7.65 -1.86
CA GLY A 40 -7.86 -7.03 -0.54
C GLY A 40 -7.54 -5.54 -0.57
N GLY A 41 -6.45 -5.17 -1.22
CA GLY A 41 -6.02 -3.77 -1.37
C GLY A 41 -7.02 -2.93 -2.17
N LEU A 42 -7.53 -3.45 -3.30
CA LEU A 42 -8.56 -2.76 -4.09
C LEU A 42 -9.88 -2.57 -3.34
N ALA A 43 -10.20 -3.47 -2.39
CA ALA A 43 -11.39 -3.39 -1.56
C ALA A 43 -11.21 -2.54 -0.30
N LEU A 44 -9.98 -2.25 0.13
CA LEU A 44 -9.69 -1.65 1.43
C LEU A 44 -10.35 -0.28 1.62
N VAL A 45 -10.11 0.66 0.71
CA VAL A 45 -10.66 2.03 0.81
C VAL A 45 -12.20 2.03 0.71
N PRO A 46 -12.83 1.32 -0.26
CA PRO A 46 -14.28 1.16 -0.27
C PRO A 46 -14.85 0.56 1.01
N ALA A 47 -14.22 -0.50 1.53
CA ALA A 47 -14.68 -1.17 2.73
C ALA A 47 -14.62 -0.25 3.96
N ILE A 48 -13.51 0.47 4.16
CA ILE A 48 -13.38 1.45 5.23
C ILE A 48 -14.44 2.55 5.09
N TRP A 49 -14.65 3.09 3.88
CA TRP A 49 -15.64 4.13 3.65
C TRP A 49 -17.07 3.66 3.98
N VAL A 50 -17.40 2.43 3.60
CA VAL A 50 -18.69 1.81 3.96
C VAL A 50 -18.80 1.60 5.46
N ALA A 51 -17.75 1.06 6.11
CA ALA A 51 -17.72 0.82 7.56
C ALA A 51 -17.86 2.10 8.39
N LEU A 52 -17.36 3.22 7.87
CA LEU A 52 -17.54 4.56 8.47
C LEU A 52 -18.91 5.21 8.15
N GLY A 53 -19.86 4.45 7.63
CA GLY A 53 -21.23 4.92 7.37
C GLY A 53 -21.39 5.76 6.11
N ARG A 54 -20.45 5.72 5.17
CA ARG A 54 -20.50 6.49 3.90
C ARG A 54 -20.65 7.99 4.08
N GLN A 55 -20.03 8.53 5.11
CA GLN A 55 -20.10 9.97 5.40
C GLN A 55 -19.28 10.77 4.39
N GLY A 56 -19.88 11.86 3.87
CA GLY A 56 -19.22 12.76 2.94
C GLY A 56 -19.02 12.20 1.52
N ARG A 57 -18.12 12.83 0.77
CA ARG A 57 -17.75 12.39 -0.58
C ARG A 57 -16.82 11.21 -0.52
N TYR A 58 -16.97 10.26 -1.46
CA TYR A 58 -16.06 9.13 -1.61
C TYR A 58 -14.59 9.61 -1.76
N PRO A 59 -13.63 9.03 -1.02
CA PRO A 59 -12.23 9.48 -1.01
C PRO A 59 -11.46 8.97 -2.24
N ILE A 60 -11.82 9.46 -3.44
CA ILE A 60 -11.27 9.03 -4.73
C ILE A 60 -9.73 9.10 -4.75
N ALA A 61 -9.14 10.17 -4.17
CA ALA A 61 -7.69 10.35 -4.16
C ALA A 61 -6.98 9.27 -3.32
N ALA A 62 -7.56 8.91 -2.16
CA ALA A 62 -7.02 7.85 -1.31
C ALA A 62 -7.15 6.47 -1.99
N ASP A 63 -8.30 6.20 -2.62
CA ASP A 63 -8.52 4.94 -3.33
C ASP A 63 -7.64 4.84 -4.59
N LEU A 64 -7.40 5.94 -5.30
CA LEU A 64 -6.45 5.97 -6.41
C LEU A 64 -5.01 5.75 -5.93
N ALA A 65 -4.60 6.41 -4.84
CA ALA A 65 -3.28 6.24 -4.24
C ALA A 65 -3.05 4.79 -3.78
N MET A 66 -4.07 4.10 -3.28
CA MET A 66 -4.00 2.67 -2.96
C MET A 66 -3.99 1.78 -4.21
N THR A 67 -4.72 2.16 -5.25
CA THR A 67 -4.84 1.36 -6.48
C THR A 67 -3.57 1.39 -7.32
N MET A 68 -2.87 2.53 -7.37
CA MET A 68 -1.72 2.70 -8.27
C MET A 68 -0.53 1.78 -7.93
N PRO A 69 -0.10 1.62 -6.67
CA PRO A 69 0.91 0.63 -6.30
C PRO A 69 0.53 -0.79 -6.72
N LEU A 70 -0.72 -1.20 -6.48
CA LEU A 70 -1.22 -2.53 -6.83
C LEU A 70 -1.21 -2.74 -8.36
N LEU A 71 -1.56 -1.70 -9.12
CA LEU A 71 -1.51 -1.75 -10.59
C LEU A 71 -0.06 -1.89 -11.08
N ILE A 72 0.86 -1.13 -10.50
CA ILE A 72 2.28 -1.17 -10.88
C ILE A 72 2.85 -2.55 -10.62
N ASP A 73 2.58 -3.11 -9.44
CA ASP A 73 3.05 -4.46 -9.09
C ASP A 73 2.41 -5.55 -9.97
N ALA A 74 1.10 -5.54 -10.16
CA ALA A 74 0.40 -6.50 -11.02
C ALA A 74 0.87 -6.42 -12.47
N ALA A 75 1.04 -5.21 -13.01
CA ALA A 75 1.55 -5.00 -14.37
C ALA A 75 3.02 -5.41 -14.49
N GLY A 76 3.86 -5.05 -13.52
CA GLY A 76 5.29 -5.40 -13.49
C GLY A 76 5.51 -6.91 -13.55
N ASN A 77 4.75 -7.65 -12.74
CA ASN A 77 4.78 -9.12 -12.77
C ASN A 77 4.25 -9.69 -14.09
N SER A 78 3.13 -9.15 -14.61
CA SER A 78 2.48 -9.68 -15.82
C SER A 78 3.24 -9.35 -17.10
N LEU A 79 3.94 -8.23 -17.14
CA LEU A 79 4.72 -7.79 -18.30
C LEU A 79 6.19 -8.25 -18.24
N GLY A 80 6.61 -8.91 -17.15
CA GLY A 80 7.99 -9.37 -16.96
C GLY A 80 8.99 -8.23 -16.70
N ILE A 81 8.52 -7.06 -16.29
CA ILE A 81 9.39 -5.88 -16.10
C ILE A 81 10.36 -6.10 -14.95
N TYR A 82 9.94 -6.83 -13.91
CA TYR A 82 10.81 -7.16 -12.77
C TYR A 82 11.92 -8.17 -13.09
N ASP A 83 11.78 -8.91 -14.18
CA ASP A 83 12.79 -9.90 -14.60
C ASP A 83 14.06 -9.23 -15.17
N GLU A 84 13.96 -7.97 -15.61
CA GLU A 84 15.03 -7.24 -16.32
C GLU A 84 15.72 -6.17 -15.49
N ALA A 85 15.15 -5.70 -14.38
CA ALA A 85 15.68 -4.59 -13.60
C ALA A 85 15.34 -4.73 -12.10
N ARG A 86 16.16 -4.12 -11.25
CA ARG A 86 15.89 -3.96 -9.80
C ARG A 86 14.72 -3.00 -9.52
N LEU A 87 13.63 -3.15 -10.29
CA LEU A 87 12.43 -2.35 -10.12
C LEU A 87 11.61 -2.79 -8.91
N ASP A 88 11.87 -4.01 -8.42
CA ASP A 88 11.22 -4.54 -7.23
C ASP A 88 11.52 -3.67 -6.00
N ASP A 89 12.79 -3.43 -5.71
CA ASP A 89 13.22 -2.52 -4.62
C ASP A 89 12.54 -1.15 -4.74
N LEU A 90 12.48 -0.60 -5.97
CA LEU A 90 11.83 0.69 -6.21
C LEU A 90 10.32 0.63 -5.89
N VAL A 91 9.66 -0.46 -6.24
CA VAL A 91 8.23 -0.66 -5.98
C VAL A 91 7.96 -0.75 -4.48
N HIS A 92 8.77 -1.47 -3.70
CA HIS A 92 8.70 -1.49 -2.24
C HIS A 92 8.82 -0.09 -1.65
N GLY A 93 9.81 0.70 -2.08
CA GLY A 93 9.99 2.09 -1.65
C GLY A 93 8.80 2.99 -1.99
N VAL A 94 8.29 2.93 -3.23
CA VAL A 94 7.15 3.74 -3.69
C VAL A 94 5.87 3.32 -2.98
N ASN A 95 5.60 2.03 -2.85
CA ASN A 95 4.41 1.52 -2.18
C ASN A 95 4.39 1.95 -0.72
N THR A 96 5.52 1.80 -0.02
CA THR A 96 5.66 2.25 1.36
C THR A 96 5.47 3.75 1.49
N ALA A 97 6.08 4.56 0.61
CA ALA A 97 5.89 6.01 0.62
C ALA A 97 4.42 6.41 0.47
N VAL A 98 3.69 5.76 -0.45
CA VAL A 98 2.27 6.04 -0.68
C VAL A 98 1.41 5.61 0.51
N LEU A 99 1.53 4.35 0.95
CA LEU A 99 0.71 3.80 2.03
C LEU A 99 0.95 4.53 3.35
N ALA A 100 2.21 4.79 3.69
CA ALA A 100 2.57 5.53 4.90
C ALA A 100 2.11 6.99 4.83
N SER A 101 2.14 7.65 3.65
CA SER A 101 1.59 9.00 3.47
C SER A 101 0.07 9.04 3.64
N LEU A 102 -0.65 8.03 3.17
CA LEU A 102 -2.10 7.91 3.41
C LEU A 102 -2.40 7.75 4.90
N PHE A 103 -1.65 6.90 5.60
CA PHE A 103 -1.75 6.78 7.05
C PHE A 103 -1.45 8.11 7.75
N GLY A 104 -0.41 8.83 7.32
CA GLY A 104 -0.05 10.15 7.79
C GLY A 104 -1.19 11.16 7.66
N ALA A 105 -1.90 11.17 6.54
CA ALA A 105 -3.06 12.03 6.33
C ALA A 105 -4.18 11.76 7.35
N VAL A 106 -4.38 10.49 7.74
CA VAL A 106 -5.41 10.10 8.72
C VAL A 106 -5.03 10.53 10.13
N ILE A 107 -3.76 10.35 10.55
CA ILE A 107 -3.35 10.62 11.92
C ILE A 107 -3.01 12.09 12.18
N SER A 108 -2.64 12.86 11.15
CA SER A 108 -2.25 14.27 11.27
C SER A 108 -3.32 15.15 11.95
N ALA A 109 -4.58 14.79 11.80
CA ALA A 109 -5.69 15.50 12.43
C ALA A 109 -5.80 15.25 13.95
N ARG A 110 -5.04 14.31 14.51
CA ARG A 110 -5.19 13.84 15.91
C ARG A 110 -3.95 14.02 16.76
N VAL A 111 -2.79 14.21 16.17
CA VAL A 111 -1.51 14.24 16.88
C VAL A 111 -0.64 15.42 16.44
N SER A 112 0.37 15.78 17.23
CA SER A 112 1.30 16.85 16.89
C SER A 112 2.15 16.48 15.66
N ARG A 113 2.67 17.49 14.97
CA ARG A 113 3.46 17.34 13.73
C ARG A 113 4.63 16.35 13.89
N PRO A 114 5.50 16.44 14.93
CA PRO A 114 6.62 15.50 15.04
C PRO A 114 6.16 14.08 15.33
N VAL A 115 5.08 13.93 16.11
CA VAL A 115 4.49 12.61 16.38
C VAL A 115 3.90 12.02 15.12
N ALA A 116 3.16 12.78 14.32
CA ALA A 116 2.62 12.30 13.05
C ALA A 116 3.74 11.82 12.13
N ALA A 117 4.77 12.64 11.91
CA ALA A 117 5.89 12.31 11.05
C ALA A 117 6.66 11.05 11.53
N GLY A 118 6.98 10.97 12.82
CA GLY A 118 7.68 9.82 13.41
C GLY A 118 6.84 8.53 13.32
N THR A 119 5.56 8.61 13.64
CA THR A 119 4.66 7.44 13.57
C THR A 119 4.53 6.91 12.15
N VAL A 120 4.50 7.78 11.14
CA VAL A 120 4.46 7.39 9.73
C VAL A 120 5.72 6.63 9.32
N VAL A 121 6.89 7.06 9.75
CA VAL A 121 8.16 6.36 9.48
C VAL A 121 8.12 4.96 10.11
N VAL A 122 7.75 4.88 11.38
CA VAL A 122 7.64 3.58 12.08
C VAL A 122 6.60 2.68 11.40
N PHE A 123 5.44 3.22 11.02
CA PHE A 123 4.40 2.48 10.31
C PHE A 123 4.91 1.89 9.00
N GLY A 124 5.63 2.67 8.18
CA GLY A 124 6.17 2.20 6.91
C GLY A 124 7.17 1.07 7.08
N ILE A 125 8.15 1.24 7.98
CA ILE A 125 9.17 0.20 8.24
C ILE A 125 8.55 -1.06 8.85
N CYS A 126 7.69 -0.92 9.85
CA CYS A 126 7.01 -2.07 10.46
C CYS A 126 6.05 -2.76 9.48
N GLY A 127 5.42 -2.00 8.59
CA GLY A 127 4.56 -2.54 7.54
C GLY A 127 5.32 -3.45 6.59
N GLU A 128 6.50 -3.03 6.15
CA GLU A 128 7.38 -3.85 5.32
C GLU A 128 7.83 -5.13 6.03
N LEU A 129 8.35 -5.00 7.24
CA LEU A 129 8.75 -6.17 8.03
C LEU A 129 7.59 -7.15 8.27
N ALA A 130 6.36 -6.64 8.45
CA ALA A 130 5.18 -7.47 8.58
C ALA A 130 4.82 -8.15 7.24
N PHE A 131 5.03 -7.47 6.12
CA PHE A 131 4.81 -8.03 4.79
C PHE A 131 5.78 -9.18 4.52
N ASP A 132 7.08 -8.99 4.73
CA ASP A 132 8.10 -10.04 4.62
C ASP A 132 7.81 -11.25 5.53
N ALA A 133 7.37 -10.97 6.76
CA ALA A 133 6.99 -12.03 7.70
C ALA A 133 5.77 -12.83 7.18
N LEU A 134 4.80 -12.18 6.56
CA LEU A 134 3.64 -12.83 5.94
C LEU A 134 4.06 -13.66 4.71
N GLU A 135 4.97 -13.17 3.88
CA GLU A 135 5.52 -13.93 2.76
C GLU A 135 6.26 -15.18 3.26
N TYR A 136 7.09 -15.02 4.32
CA TYR A 136 7.75 -16.16 4.95
C TYR A 136 6.76 -17.22 5.46
N VAL A 137 5.70 -16.80 6.13
CA VAL A 137 4.64 -17.70 6.60
C VAL A 137 3.93 -18.37 5.42
N ALA A 138 3.60 -17.60 4.38
CA ALA A 138 2.95 -18.12 3.18
C ALA A 138 3.81 -19.19 2.48
N GLU A 139 5.13 -18.97 2.37
CA GLU A 139 6.06 -19.94 1.79
C GLU A 139 6.11 -21.23 2.63
N ARG A 140 6.09 -21.11 3.98
CA ARG A 140 6.00 -22.26 4.88
C ARG A 140 4.68 -23.03 4.75
N LEU A 141 3.63 -22.37 4.30
CA LEU A 141 2.32 -22.98 4.00
C LEU A 141 2.23 -23.58 2.59
N GLY A 142 3.32 -23.53 1.80
CA GLY A 142 3.41 -24.11 0.47
C GLY A 142 3.08 -23.18 -0.69
N PHE A 143 3.03 -21.85 -0.45
CA PHE A 143 2.95 -20.85 -1.51
C PHE A 143 4.37 -20.51 -1.99
N GLU A 144 4.85 -21.19 -3.02
CA GLU A 144 6.19 -21.01 -3.54
C GLU A 144 6.35 -19.72 -4.36
N GLY A 145 7.58 -19.21 -4.43
CA GLY A 145 7.98 -18.15 -5.36
C GLY A 145 7.77 -16.74 -4.84
N LEU A 146 7.90 -16.55 -3.52
CA LEU A 146 7.80 -15.24 -2.90
C LEU A 146 9.16 -14.52 -2.75
N GLY A 147 10.26 -15.12 -3.27
CA GLY A 147 11.57 -14.48 -3.38
C GLY A 147 12.34 -14.32 -2.07
N LEU A 148 12.02 -15.10 -1.04
CA LEU A 148 12.57 -14.94 0.30
C LEU A 148 14.05 -15.31 0.40
N SER A 149 14.91 -14.34 0.26
CA SER A 149 16.31 -14.44 0.66
C SER A 149 16.65 -13.32 1.66
N ALA A 150 17.59 -13.56 2.56
CA ALA A 150 18.04 -12.52 3.49
C ALA A 150 18.55 -11.25 2.76
N ARG A 151 19.07 -11.42 1.54
CA ARG A 151 19.53 -10.29 0.72
C ARG A 151 18.37 -9.47 0.15
N ASP A 152 17.32 -10.14 -0.33
CA ASP A 152 16.09 -9.48 -0.79
C ASP A 152 15.44 -8.71 0.34
N THR A 153 15.14 -9.40 1.47
CA THR A 153 14.57 -8.76 2.66
C THR A 153 15.34 -7.50 3.09
N ILE A 154 16.69 -7.55 3.07
CA ILE A 154 17.49 -6.35 3.41
C ILE A 154 17.32 -5.23 2.37
N ALA A 155 17.22 -5.57 1.09
CA ALA A 155 17.03 -4.60 0.02
C ALA A 155 15.64 -3.95 0.10
N ASP A 156 14.59 -4.78 0.29
CA ASP A 156 13.19 -4.34 0.42
C ASP A 156 12.97 -3.45 1.64
N VAL A 157 13.47 -3.86 2.81
CA VAL A 157 13.44 -3.04 4.04
C VAL A 157 14.24 -1.76 3.85
N GLY A 158 15.37 -1.80 3.14
CA GLY A 158 16.16 -0.62 2.80
C GLY A 158 15.38 0.36 1.93
N ALA A 159 14.78 -0.12 0.86
CA ALA A 159 13.96 0.67 -0.05
C ALA A 159 12.70 1.22 0.64
N ALA A 160 12.00 0.37 1.40
CA ALA A 160 10.83 0.75 2.19
C ALA A 160 11.17 1.80 3.25
N SER A 161 12.34 1.71 3.89
CA SER A 161 12.81 2.70 4.86
C SER A 161 12.98 4.08 4.21
N ILE A 162 13.52 4.13 2.98
CA ILE A 162 13.60 5.38 2.21
C ILE A 162 12.19 5.90 1.91
N GLY A 163 11.27 5.04 1.48
CA GLY A 163 9.88 5.39 1.23
C GLY A 163 9.18 5.92 2.49
N ALA A 164 9.40 5.28 3.64
CA ALA A 164 8.85 5.70 4.93
C ALA A 164 9.38 7.08 5.36
N LEU A 165 10.67 7.35 5.15
CA LEU A 165 11.27 8.66 5.43
C LEU A 165 10.66 9.75 4.54
N VAL A 166 10.48 9.48 3.24
CA VAL A 166 9.79 10.39 2.31
C VAL A 166 8.37 10.67 2.80
N ALA A 167 7.62 9.64 3.21
CA ALA A 167 6.28 9.79 3.75
C ALA A 167 6.26 10.62 5.04
N GLY A 168 7.23 10.43 5.93
CA GLY A 168 7.40 11.23 7.14
C GLY A 168 7.61 12.71 6.83
N VAL A 169 8.48 13.02 5.86
CA VAL A 169 8.72 14.40 5.39
C VAL A 169 7.46 15.00 4.76
N VAL A 170 6.78 14.26 3.87
CA VAL A 170 5.52 14.70 3.24
C VAL A 170 4.47 14.98 4.31
N THR A 171 4.32 14.09 5.30
CA THR A 171 3.41 14.26 6.42
C THR A 171 3.75 15.50 7.23
N ALA A 172 5.03 15.74 7.53
CA ALA A 172 5.47 16.92 8.25
C ALA A 172 5.19 18.23 7.48
N ILE A 173 5.37 18.24 6.16
CA ILE A 173 5.11 19.41 5.31
C ILE A 173 3.61 19.69 5.21
N ARG A 174 2.79 18.65 5.06
CA ARG A 174 1.34 18.78 4.87
C ARG A 174 0.54 18.79 6.16
N TRP A 175 1.21 18.64 7.31
CA TRP A 175 0.54 18.61 8.60
C TRP A 175 -0.23 19.93 8.85
N GLN A 176 -1.47 19.78 9.28
CA GLN A 176 -2.31 20.89 9.74
C GLN A 176 -2.67 20.68 11.20
N PRO A 177 -2.68 21.75 12.02
CA PRO A 177 -3.06 21.62 13.43
C PRO A 177 -4.49 21.03 13.52
N PRO A 178 -4.75 20.20 14.55
CA PRO A 178 -6.09 19.71 14.81
C PRO A 178 -7.05 20.89 14.87
N THR A 179 -8.14 20.82 14.10
CA THR A 179 -9.18 21.86 14.15
C THR A 179 -9.85 21.70 15.50
N THR A 180 -9.52 22.59 16.44
CA THR A 180 -10.32 22.77 17.65
C THR A 180 -11.61 23.44 17.20
N ALA A 181 -12.59 22.63 16.78
CA ALA A 181 -13.94 23.14 16.72
C ALA A 181 -14.31 23.59 18.14
N PRO A 182 -14.69 24.85 18.36
CA PRO A 182 -15.15 25.26 19.67
C PRO A 182 -16.41 24.45 19.98
N LEU A 183 -16.30 23.57 21.01
CA LEU A 183 -17.44 22.87 21.59
C LEU A 183 -18.37 23.80 22.41
N VAL A 184 -18.34 25.06 22.11
CA VAL A 184 -19.12 26.09 22.86
C VAL A 184 -19.88 26.95 21.86
N GLU A 185 -20.99 26.43 21.37
CA GLU A 185 -22.12 27.28 20.92
C GLU A 185 -23.41 26.47 20.72
N ALA A 186 -23.70 25.55 21.60
CA ALA A 186 -24.98 24.81 21.58
C ALA A 186 -25.68 24.79 22.95
N VAL A 187 -25.49 25.80 23.80
CA VAL A 187 -26.19 25.89 25.10
C VAL A 187 -26.69 27.32 25.34
N ASP A 188 -27.17 28.04 24.34
CA ASP A 188 -27.98 29.24 24.57
C ASP A 188 -28.88 29.52 23.36
N THR A 189 -29.94 28.74 23.20
CA THR A 189 -31.25 29.14 22.67
C THR A 189 -32.32 28.14 23.10
#